data_2eee55bdfb65bd4f36f8430f0a00025a
#
_entry.id   2eee55bdfb65bd4f36f8430f0a00025a
#
_cell.length_a   1.000
_cell.length_b   1.000
_cell.length_c   1.000
_cell.angle_alpha   90.00
_cell.angle_beta   90.00
_cell.angle_gamma   90.00
#
_symmetry.space_group_name_H-M   'P 1'
#
loop_
_entity.id
_entity.type
_entity.pdbx_description
1 polymer ?
#
loop_
_entity_poly.entity_id
_entity_poly.type
_entity_poly.pdbx_seq_one_letter_code
_entity_poly.pdbx_strand_id
1 'polypeptide(L)'
;MAYYLFRGLIETMGKKRFFDDRLKYLSFIQNTGEKKAISEKIYPHIASLSDNKSYLRVLDAGTGNGTICSNIIKSFHKYHPYTSLLITGKEISYEDLKNTLEKMPDRFVEHPNLLMTMTNVKFSELGLVENSRKIKDKKIKQFNLVLKSDNSFDFNSQITGNLLGNFIKKNWGIEIDKKDRTSYSNPCIIRVFREDNKQHLEKFLANDYKNNNYDLIVASQAYRAASSVKVKVDNVIGPLMRLLNKSGKLLVTHTSGGESIQKILKLAFKDKEAFPNTAKDIIEFLQDNPFGENNKYNFSKPLNYYFKFKKAPDQTVTELFGHNADARWANILYVGQLAEKDIQDLENNSRLRNQVRKTIEGSGQIQFQNEIFSITKVR
;
A
#
# COMPACT_ATOMS: atom_id res chain seq x y z
N MET A 1 1.79 -18.86 -26.64
CA MET A 1 2.40 -19.90 -25.77
C MET A 1 2.64 -19.41 -24.32
N ALA A 2 3.10 -18.21 -24.06
CA ALA A 2 3.26 -17.65 -22.70
C ALA A 2 1.95 -17.51 -21.91
N TYR A 3 0.83 -17.25 -22.57
CA TYR A 3 -0.50 -17.09 -21.95
C TYR A 3 -1.05 -18.40 -21.34
N TYR A 4 -0.72 -19.54 -21.93
CA TYR A 4 -1.14 -20.87 -21.43
C TYR A 4 -0.28 -21.40 -20.27
N LEU A 5 0.99 -21.01 -20.21
CA LEU A 5 1.87 -21.37 -19.09
C LEU A 5 1.52 -20.60 -17.81
N PHE A 6 1.01 -19.37 -17.95
CA PHE A 6 0.50 -18.58 -16.81
C PHE A 6 -0.81 -19.13 -16.24
N ARG A 7 -1.68 -19.70 -17.08
CA ARG A 7 -2.96 -20.27 -16.65
C ARG A 7 -2.78 -21.53 -15.81
N GLY A 8 -1.82 -22.38 -16.14
CA GLY A 8 -1.50 -23.61 -15.39
C GLY A 8 -0.89 -23.38 -14.01
N LEU A 9 -0.23 -22.24 -13.78
CA LEU A 9 0.31 -21.86 -12.46
C LEU A 9 -0.78 -21.24 -11.55
N ILE A 10 -1.89 -20.75 -12.12
CA ILE A 10 -2.99 -20.11 -11.38
C ILE A 10 -4.03 -21.14 -10.90
N GLU A 11 -4.17 -22.27 -11.59
CA GLU A 11 -5.19 -23.29 -11.26
C GLU A 11 -4.86 -24.13 -10.00
N THR A 12 -3.62 -24.05 -9.49
CA THR A 12 -3.23 -24.70 -8.22
C THR A 12 -3.31 -23.77 -7.01
N MET A 13 -3.64 -22.48 -7.20
CA MET A 13 -3.83 -21.52 -6.12
C MET A 13 -5.29 -21.54 -5.68
N GLY A 14 -5.54 -21.74 -4.36
CA GLY A 14 -6.86 -21.72 -3.75
C GLY A 14 -7.74 -20.56 -4.24
N LYS A 15 -9.06 -20.68 -4.12
CA LYS A 15 -10.08 -19.78 -4.71
C LYS A 15 -9.66 -18.30 -4.63
N LYS A 16 -9.30 -17.73 -5.77
CA LYS A 16 -8.89 -16.34 -5.93
C LYS A 16 -10.04 -15.43 -5.52
N ARG A 17 -9.86 -14.64 -4.47
CA ARG A 17 -10.90 -13.73 -3.99
C ARG A 17 -11.03 -12.54 -4.95
N PHE A 18 -12.24 -12.00 -5.11
CA PHE A 18 -12.54 -10.89 -6.01
C PHE A 18 -11.59 -9.68 -5.84
N PHE A 19 -11.26 -9.33 -4.60
CA PHE A 19 -10.39 -8.20 -4.28
C PHE A 19 -8.87 -8.52 -4.35
N ASP A 20 -8.50 -9.78 -4.55
CA ASP A 20 -7.11 -10.18 -4.84
C ASP A 20 -6.81 -10.07 -6.34
N ASP A 21 -7.81 -9.75 -7.16
CA ASP A 21 -7.66 -9.56 -8.60
C ASP A 21 -6.97 -8.23 -8.90
N ARG A 22 -5.78 -8.31 -9.49
CA ARG A 22 -4.94 -7.14 -9.80
C ARG A 22 -5.55 -6.22 -10.85
N LEU A 23 -6.28 -6.74 -11.81
CA LEU A 23 -6.97 -5.93 -12.83
C LEU A 23 -8.07 -5.08 -12.20
N LYS A 24 -8.82 -5.63 -11.25
CA LYS A 24 -9.85 -4.89 -10.50
C LYS A 24 -9.22 -3.80 -9.63
N TYR A 25 -8.09 -4.09 -8.97
CA TYR A 25 -7.32 -3.09 -8.23
C TYR A 25 -6.83 -1.94 -9.13
N LEU A 26 -6.20 -2.27 -10.25
CA LEU A 26 -5.72 -1.25 -11.19
C LEU A 26 -6.86 -0.43 -11.78
N SER A 27 -7.98 -1.07 -12.12
CA SER A 27 -9.20 -0.38 -12.56
C SER A 27 -9.70 0.59 -11.49
N PHE A 28 -9.77 0.18 -10.24
CA PHE A 28 -10.17 1.05 -9.12
C PHE A 28 -9.26 2.27 -9.00
N ILE A 29 -7.95 2.09 -9.01
CA ILE A 29 -6.98 3.21 -8.90
C ILE A 29 -7.08 4.16 -10.09
N GLN A 30 -7.26 3.63 -11.30
CA GLN A 30 -7.37 4.46 -12.50
C GLN A 30 -8.69 5.23 -12.54
N ASN A 31 -9.77 4.62 -12.11
CA ASN A 31 -11.11 5.21 -12.19
C ASN A 31 -11.43 6.16 -11.03
N THR A 32 -10.65 6.14 -9.95
CA THR A 32 -10.92 6.96 -8.75
C THR A 32 -9.81 7.94 -8.42
N GLY A 33 -10.14 8.95 -7.63
CA GLY A 33 -9.21 9.92 -7.09
C GLY A 33 -8.52 9.49 -5.79
N GLU A 34 -8.61 8.20 -5.39
CA GLU A 34 -8.15 7.73 -4.09
C GLU A 34 -6.68 8.09 -3.81
N LYS A 35 -5.76 7.73 -4.70
CA LYS A 35 -4.32 7.93 -4.47
C LYS A 35 -3.94 9.41 -4.34
N LYS A 36 -4.62 10.29 -5.08
CA LYS A 36 -4.47 11.74 -4.93
C LYS A 36 -4.94 12.20 -3.56
N ALA A 37 -6.15 11.82 -3.16
CA ALA A 37 -6.73 12.21 -1.87
C ALA A 37 -5.89 11.72 -0.68
N ILE A 38 -5.37 10.49 -0.73
CA ILE A 38 -4.43 9.96 0.28
C ILE A 38 -3.15 10.81 0.32
N SER A 39 -2.53 11.08 -0.82
CA SER A 39 -1.29 11.85 -0.89
C SER A 39 -1.44 13.25 -0.31
N GLU A 40 -2.55 13.94 -0.60
CA GLU A 40 -2.87 15.26 -0.05
C GLU A 40 -2.95 15.25 1.50
N LYS A 41 -3.35 14.12 2.10
CA LYS A 41 -3.35 13.96 3.55
C LYS A 41 -1.97 13.64 4.13
N ILE A 42 -1.08 13.06 3.34
CA ILE A 42 0.30 12.72 3.77
C ILE A 42 1.22 13.94 3.69
N TYR A 43 1.08 14.80 2.70
CA TYR A 43 2.01 15.94 2.43
C TYR A 43 2.30 16.83 3.64
N PRO A 44 1.31 17.29 4.46
CA PRO A 44 1.59 18.10 5.64
C PRO A 44 2.49 17.40 6.66
N HIS A 45 2.39 16.07 6.76
CA HIS A 45 3.22 15.29 7.68
C HIS A 45 4.65 15.15 7.19
N ILE A 46 4.87 15.06 5.87
CA ILE A 46 6.21 15.09 5.28
C ILE A 46 6.82 16.48 5.50
N ALA A 47 6.08 17.56 5.21
CA ALA A 47 6.55 18.93 5.41
C ALA A 47 6.91 19.24 6.87
N SER A 48 6.33 18.54 7.84
CA SER A 48 6.58 18.74 9.28
C SER A 48 7.73 17.87 9.83
N LEU A 49 8.41 17.07 9.00
CA LEU A 49 9.59 16.32 9.44
C LEU A 49 10.74 17.29 9.79
N SER A 50 11.57 16.90 10.75
CA SER A 50 12.65 17.77 11.23
C SER A 50 13.83 17.80 10.26
N ASP A 51 14.28 18.99 9.87
CA ASP A 51 15.46 19.20 9.01
C ASP A 51 16.80 19.04 9.76
N ASN A 52 16.76 18.80 11.08
CA ASN A 52 17.98 18.71 11.90
C ASN A 52 18.69 17.35 11.76
N LYS A 53 18.26 16.50 10.84
CA LYS A 53 18.85 15.18 10.57
C LYS A 53 19.52 15.17 9.21
N SER A 54 20.67 14.51 9.12
CA SER A 54 21.35 14.27 7.83
C SER A 54 20.57 13.32 6.91
N TYR A 55 19.66 12.52 7.49
CA TYR A 55 18.75 11.64 6.77
C TYR A 55 17.45 11.43 7.53
N LEU A 56 16.41 11.08 6.81
CA LEU A 56 15.11 10.71 7.35
C LEU A 56 14.70 9.34 6.80
N ARG A 57 14.10 8.53 7.66
CA ARG A 57 13.62 7.19 7.32
C ARG A 57 12.11 7.18 7.20
N VAL A 58 11.62 6.76 6.03
CA VAL A 58 10.19 6.66 5.74
C VAL A 58 9.83 5.22 5.33
N LEU A 59 8.71 4.72 5.84
CA LEU A 59 8.16 3.42 5.45
C LEU A 59 6.80 3.62 4.77
N ASP A 60 6.67 3.12 3.55
CA ASP A 60 5.40 2.92 2.87
C ASP A 60 4.94 1.47 3.09
N ALA A 61 4.02 1.29 4.03
CA ALA A 61 3.57 -0.02 4.50
C ALA A 61 2.40 -0.53 3.64
N GLY A 62 2.72 -1.25 2.59
CA GLY A 62 1.76 -1.69 1.57
C GLY A 62 1.81 -0.78 0.35
N THR A 63 2.98 -0.77 -0.30
CA THR A 63 3.31 0.14 -1.39
C THR A 63 2.35 0.03 -2.59
N GLY A 64 1.80 -1.18 -2.85
CA GLY A 64 0.93 -1.43 -3.99
C GLY A 64 1.64 -1.07 -5.29
N ASN A 65 0.95 -0.36 -6.19
CA ASN A 65 1.52 0.03 -7.48
C ASN A 65 2.55 1.18 -7.43
N GLY A 66 3.01 1.57 -6.25
CA GLY A 66 4.06 2.58 -6.05
C GLY A 66 3.61 4.05 -6.20
N THR A 67 2.34 4.32 -6.43
CA THR A 67 1.88 5.71 -6.62
C THR A 67 2.06 6.55 -5.36
N ILE A 68 1.71 6.01 -4.17
CA ILE A 68 1.90 6.70 -2.90
C ILE A 68 3.39 6.86 -2.61
N CYS A 69 4.19 5.81 -2.78
CA CYS A 69 5.65 5.85 -2.61
C CYS A 69 6.29 6.95 -3.47
N SER A 70 5.95 7.01 -4.76
CA SER A 70 6.43 8.05 -5.66
C SER A 70 6.02 9.46 -5.20
N ASN A 71 4.79 9.64 -4.73
CA ASN A 71 4.29 10.92 -4.23
C ASN A 71 4.95 11.33 -2.91
N ILE A 72 5.28 10.37 -2.04
CA ILE A 72 6.09 10.61 -0.83
C ILE A 72 7.45 11.17 -1.22
N ILE A 73 8.15 10.54 -2.19
CA ILE A 73 9.49 10.98 -2.63
C ILE A 73 9.41 12.40 -3.24
N LYS A 74 8.43 12.67 -4.10
CA LYS A 74 8.21 14.02 -4.68
C LYS A 74 7.98 15.08 -3.61
N SER A 75 7.10 14.78 -2.66
CA SER A 75 6.80 15.69 -1.56
C SER A 75 8.01 15.88 -0.66
N PHE A 76 8.76 14.81 -0.40
CA PHE A 76 9.98 14.86 0.38
C PHE A 76 11.03 15.77 -0.30
N HIS A 77 11.29 15.59 -1.59
CA HIS A 77 12.19 16.44 -2.34
C HIS A 77 11.79 17.93 -2.28
N LYS A 78 10.48 18.20 -2.37
CA LYS A 78 9.96 19.58 -2.30
C LYS A 78 10.28 20.27 -0.96
N TYR A 79 10.17 19.56 0.15
CA TYR A 79 10.32 20.14 1.49
C TYR A 79 11.69 19.92 2.11
N HIS A 80 12.41 18.86 1.73
CA HIS A 80 13.70 18.44 2.26
C HIS A 80 14.70 18.11 1.13
N PRO A 81 14.99 19.03 0.19
CA PRO A 81 15.73 18.73 -1.05
C PRO A 81 17.16 18.25 -0.80
N TYR A 82 17.76 18.63 0.32
CA TYR A 82 19.15 18.32 0.65
C TYR A 82 19.31 17.19 1.70
N THR A 83 18.23 16.79 2.33
CA THR A 83 18.23 15.70 3.32
C THR A 83 18.18 14.35 2.63
N SER A 84 18.99 13.39 3.02
CA SER A 84 18.91 12.04 2.46
C SER A 84 17.61 11.36 2.84
N LEU A 85 16.94 10.72 1.86
CA LEU A 85 15.74 9.93 2.07
C LEU A 85 16.06 8.44 2.02
N LEU A 86 15.86 7.75 3.14
CA LEU A 86 15.89 6.29 3.22
C LEU A 86 14.44 5.80 3.24
N ILE A 87 13.90 5.45 2.07
CA ILE A 87 12.53 4.96 1.97
C ILE A 87 12.49 3.45 1.86
N THR A 88 11.66 2.83 2.71
CA THR A 88 11.36 1.40 2.62
C THR A 88 9.93 1.23 2.09
N GLY A 89 9.78 0.44 1.03
CA GLY A 89 8.49 -0.03 0.53
C GLY A 89 8.28 -1.49 0.90
N LYS A 90 7.16 -1.80 1.54
CA LYS A 90 6.75 -3.19 1.80
C LYS A 90 5.68 -3.59 0.80
N GLU A 91 5.97 -4.60 -0.01
CA GLU A 91 5.02 -5.15 -0.99
C GLU A 91 5.23 -6.66 -1.15
N ILE A 92 4.16 -7.43 -1.27
CA ILE A 92 4.24 -8.89 -1.45
C ILE A 92 4.00 -9.29 -2.92
N SER A 93 3.21 -8.49 -3.65
CA SER A 93 2.87 -8.76 -5.06
C SER A 93 4.07 -8.49 -5.96
N TYR A 94 4.36 -9.47 -6.81
CA TYR A 94 5.37 -9.34 -7.87
C TYR A 94 5.03 -8.21 -8.85
N GLU A 95 3.79 -8.15 -9.29
CA GLU A 95 3.31 -7.17 -10.28
C GLU A 95 3.38 -5.74 -9.70
N ASP A 96 3.01 -5.57 -8.44
CA ASP A 96 3.08 -4.27 -7.78
C ASP A 96 4.50 -3.82 -7.52
N LEU A 97 5.40 -4.74 -7.16
CA LEU A 97 6.81 -4.43 -7.06
C LEU A 97 7.34 -3.88 -8.39
N LYS A 98 7.04 -4.54 -9.51
CA LYS A 98 7.43 -4.05 -10.85
C LYS A 98 6.85 -2.68 -11.15
N ASN A 99 5.55 -2.49 -10.97
CA ASN A 99 4.88 -1.21 -11.16
C ASN A 99 5.49 -0.10 -10.30
N THR A 100 5.92 -0.45 -9.08
CA THR A 100 6.60 0.48 -8.18
C THR A 100 7.97 0.87 -8.73
N LEU A 101 8.79 -0.11 -9.09
CA LEU A 101 10.14 0.11 -9.59
C LEU A 101 10.15 0.93 -10.90
N GLU A 102 9.21 0.68 -11.81
CA GLU A 102 9.04 1.41 -13.07
C GLU A 102 8.71 2.91 -12.88
N LYS A 103 8.22 3.31 -11.70
CA LYS A 103 7.96 4.73 -11.37
C LYS A 103 9.15 5.45 -10.74
N MET A 104 10.23 4.74 -10.46
CA MET A 104 11.34 5.30 -9.69
C MET A 104 12.43 6.01 -10.50
N PRO A 105 12.66 5.78 -11.79
CA PRO A 105 13.73 6.43 -12.53
C PRO A 105 13.77 7.94 -12.33
N ASP A 106 12.65 8.65 -12.55
CA ASP A 106 12.57 10.09 -12.35
C ASP A 106 12.77 10.49 -10.88
N ARG A 107 12.40 9.63 -9.94
CA ARG A 107 12.55 9.91 -8.49
C ARG A 107 14.02 9.94 -8.09
N PHE A 108 14.87 9.10 -8.69
CA PHE A 108 16.32 9.11 -8.49
C PHE A 108 17.00 10.31 -9.16
N VAL A 109 16.42 10.86 -10.24
CA VAL A 109 16.90 12.12 -10.83
C VAL A 109 16.49 13.30 -9.97
N GLU A 110 15.22 13.39 -9.55
CA GLU A 110 14.70 14.49 -8.74
C GLU A 110 15.35 14.56 -7.35
N HIS A 111 15.56 13.42 -6.71
CA HIS A 111 16.12 13.34 -5.37
C HIS A 111 17.36 12.44 -5.35
N PRO A 112 18.54 12.93 -5.73
CA PRO A 112 19.75 12.12 -5.85
C PRO A 112 20.14 11.39 -4.57
N ASN A 113 19.88 11.98 -3.39
CA ASN A 113 20.18 11.40 -2.07
C ASN A 113 19.12 10.37 -1.62
N LEU A 114 18.57 9.59 -2.55
CA LEU A 114 17.56 8.57 -2.32
C LEU A 114 18.22 7.18 -2.18
N LEU A 115 17.93 6.50 -1.07
CA LEU A 115 18.05 5.05 -0.93
C LEU A 115 16.66 4.44 -0.84
N MET A 116 16.29 3.65 -1.84
CA MET A 116 15.05 2.90 -1.84
C MET A 116 15.30 1.44 -1.47
N THR A 117 14.58 0.95 -0.48
CA THR A 117 14.56 -0.47 -0.10
C THR A 117 13.18 -1.05 -0.34
N MET A 118 13.08 -2.13 -1.11
CA MET A 118 11.85 -2.91 -1.27
C MET A 118 11.97 -4.24 -0.54
N THR A 119 10.90 -4.64 0.18
CA THR A 119 10.87 -5.92 0.89
C THR A 119 9.47 -6.54 0.86
N ASN A 120 9.43 -7.88 0.90
CA ASN A 120 8.18 -8.66 0.92
C ASN A 120 7.86 -9.27 2.31
N VAL A 121 8.65 -8.99 3.32
CA VAL A 121 8.48 -9.59 4.65
C VAL A 121 7.21 -9.10 5.36
N LYS A 122 6.79 -9.80 6.41
CA LYS A 122 5.63 -9.40 7.22
C LYS A 122 5.93 -8.12 8.01
N PHE A 123 4.92 -7.35 8.37
CA PHE A 123 5.09 -6.15 9.19
C PHE A 123 5.82 -6.42 10.51
N SER A 124 5.54 -7.57 11.15
CA SER A 124 6.22 -8.00 12.38
C SER A 124 7.69 -8.37 12.20
N GLU A 125 8.14 -8.54 10.96
CA GLU A 125 9.50 -8.96 10.62
C GLU A 125 10.35 -7.81 10.06
N LEU A 126 9.75 -6.63 9.80
CA LEU A 126 10.44 -5.47 9.21
C LEU A 126 11.65 -5.02 10.05
N GLY A 127 11.54 -5.06 11.38
CA GLY A 127 12.67 -4.74 12.26
C GLY A 127 13.85 -5.72 12.19
N LEU A 128 13.64 -6.92 11.61
CA LEU A 128 14.68 -7.94 11.46
C LEU A 128 15.42 -7.84 10.12
N VAL A 129 14.82 -7.16 9.13
CA VAL A 129 15.28 -7.16 7.73
C VAL A 129 16.71 -6.66 7.58
N GLU A 130 17.07 -5.62 8.30
CA GLU A 130 18.40 -5.00 8.22
C GLU A 130 19.44 -5.68 9.12
N ASN A 131 19.02 -6.31 10.21
CA ASN A 131 19.90 -6.84 11.27
C ASN A 131 20.11 -8.35 11.22
N SER A 132 19.37 -9.04 10.38
CA SER A 132 19.38 -10.51 10.35
C SER A 132 19.75 -11.05 8.97
N ARG A 133 20.50 -12.15 8.96
CA ARG A 133 20.75 -12.91 7.71
C ARG A 133 19.63 -13.90 7.39
N LYS A 134 18.76 -14.16 8.35
CA LYS A 134 17.64 -15.12 8.25
C LYS A 134 16.41 -14.55 8.95
N ILE A 135 15.24 -14.85 8.41
CA ILE A 135 13.95 -14.66 9.08
C ILE A 135 13.30 -16.04 9.17
N LYS A 136 13.01 -16.48 10.41
CA LYS A 136 12.62 -17.86 10.68
C LYS A 136 13.58 -18.75 9.88
N ASP A 137 14.04 -19.65 9.83
CA ASP A 137 15.02 -20.50 9.15
C ASP A 137 15.31 -20.20 7.66
N LYS A 138 14.60 -19.23 7.04
CA LYS A 138 14.79 -18.83 5.64
C LYS A 138 15.86 -17.74 5.53
N LYS A 139 16.90 -17.97 4.70
CA LYS A 139 17.93 -16.96 4.37
C LYS A 139 17.31 -15.81 3.60
N ILE A 140 17.60 -14.58 4.02
CA ILE A 140 17.17 -13.36 3.31
C ILE A 140 17.91 -13.29 1.97
N LYS A 141 17.14 -13.17 0.88
CA LYS A 141 17.67 -12.93 -0.47
C LYS A 141 17.83 -11.43 -0.68
N GLN A 142 19.05 -10.99 -0.99
CA GLN A 142 19.36 -9.57 -1.13
C GLN A 142 19.88 -9.26 -2.53
N PHE A 143 19.49 -8.09 -3.04
CA PHE A 143 19.97 -7.53 -4.30
C PHE A 143 20.18 -6.02 -4.14
N ASN A 144 21.36 -5.54 -4.51
CA ASN A 144 21.69 -4.13 -4.53
C ASN A 144 21.87 -3.69 -5.97
N LEU A 145 21.02 -2.77 -6.43
CA LEU A 145 21.12 -2.12 -7.73
C LEU A 145 21.74 -0.74 -7.55
N VAL A 146 22.95 -0.60 -8.07
CA VAL A 146 23.66 0.68 -8.13
C VAL A 146 23.41 1.31 -9.48
N LEU A 147 22.67 2.41 -9.51
CA LEU A 147 22.33 3.13 -10.73
C LEU A 147 23.52 3.96 -11.21
N LYS A 148 23.98 3.67 -12.42
CA LYS A 148 25.09 4.35 -13.08
C LYS A 148 24.53 5.26 -14.15
N SER A 149 24.69 6.51 -14.05
CA SER A 149 24.25 7.60 -14.91
C SER A 149 23.61 8.72 -14.09
N ASP A 150 23.08 9.73 -14.71
CA ASP A 150 22.40 10.88 -14.11
C ASP A 150 21.00 11.14 -14.68
N ASN A 151 20.55 10.29 -15.62
CA ASN A 151 19.28 10.49 -16.33
C ASN A 151 18.31 9.33 -16.15
N SER A 152 17.01 9.63 -16.32
CA SER A 152 15.94 8.66 -16.08
C SER A 152 15.86 7.54 -17.13
N PHE A 153 16.32 7.77 -18.36
CA PHE A 153 16.31 6.75 -19.41
C PHE A 153 17.24 5.59 -19.04
N ASP A 154 18.48 5.91 -18.64
CA ASP A 154 19.46 4.92 -18.23
C ASP A 154 19.05 4.23 -16.93
N PHE A 155 18.49 4.99 -15.95
CA PHE A 155 17.95 4.41 -14.73
C PHE A 155 16.80 3.44 -15.01
N ASN A 156 15.90 3.80 -15.93
CA ASN A 156 14.83 2.89 -16.35
C ASN A 156 15.40 1.59 -16.96
N SER A 157 16.38 1.70 -17.85
CA SER A 157 17.02 0.55 -18.48
C SER A 157 17.68 -0.39 -17.47
N GLN A 158 18.30 0.17 -16.41
CA GLN A 158 18.92 -0.62 -15.35
C GLN A 158 17.87 -1.24 -14.41
N ILE A 159 16.82 -0.52 -14.05
CA ILE A 159 15.75 -0.98 -13.14
C ILE A 159 14.90 -2.07 -13.83
N THR A 160 14.60 -1.93 -15.13
CA THR A 160 13.82 -2.92 -15.87
C THR A 160 14.70 -4.01 -16.48
N GLY A 161 16.01 -3.92 -16.32
CA GLY A 161 16.99 -4.83 -16.90
C GLY A 161 16.95 -6.25 -16.35
N ASN A 162 17.59 -7.15 -17.10
CA ASN A 162 17.56 -8.60 -16.83
C ASN A 162 18.12 -8.99 -15.46
N LEU A 163 19.11 -8.28 -14.92
CA LEU A 163 19.72 -8.63 -13.64
C LEU A 163 18.72 -8.56 -12.49
N LEU A 164 18.04 -7.42 -12.35
CA LEU A 164 17.02 -7.25 -11.33
C LEU A 164 15.78 -8.10 -11.65
N GLY A 165 15.35 -8.15 -12.91
CA GLY A 165 14.22 -8.95 -13.35
C GLY A 165 14.37 -10.43 -13.03
N ASN A 166 15.54 -11.02 -13.27
CA ASN A 166 15.86 -12.41 -12.96
C ASN A 166 15.90 -12.66 -11.44
N PHE A 167 16.47 -11.72 -10.66
CA PHE A 167 16.44 -11.83 -9.21
C PHE A 167 15.01 -11.86 -8.66
N ILE A 168 14.16 -10.93 -9.12
CA ILE A 168 12.75 -10.83 -8.70
C ILE A 168 11.99 -12.10 -9.08
N LYS A 169 12.08 -12.53 -10.35
CA LYS A 169 11.42 -13.74 -10.85
C LYS A 169 11.81 -15.00 -10.05
N LYS A 170 13.06 -15.10 -9.65
CA LYS A 170 13.58 -16.27 -8.92
C LYS A 170 13.19 -16.27 -7.43
N ASN A 171 13.15 -15.11 -6.80
CA ASN A 171 13.12 -15.01 -5.33
C ASN A 171 11.84 -14.37 -4.77
N TRP A 172 11.19 -13.45 -5.51
CA TRP A 172 10.03 -12.71 -5.04
C TRP A 172 8.74 -13.48 -5.36
N GLY A 173 8.46 -14.49 -4.58
CA GLY A 173 7.29 -15.33 -4.74
C GLY A 173 6.38 -15.28 -3.53
N ILE A 174 5.17 -15.78 -3.70
CA ILE A 174 4.18 -15.95 -2.63
C ILE A 174 3.93 -17.43 -2.38
N GLU A 175 3.59 -17.76 -1.14
CA GLU A 175 3.07 -19.05 -0.73
C GLU A 175 1.78 -18.85 0.07
N ILE A 176 0.88 -19.80 0.01
CA ILE A 176 -0.36 -19.81 0.78
C ILE A 176 -0.23 -20.90 1.84
N ASP A 177 -0.43 -20.55 3.10
CA ASP A 177 -0.36 -21.50 4.18
C ASP A 177 -1.66 -22.34 4.29
N LYS A 178 -1.65 -23.38 5.16
CA LYS A 178 -2.80 -24.26 5.39
C LYS A 178 -4.06 -23.56 5.92
N LYS A 179 -3.96 -22.28 6.27
CA LYS A 179 -5.07 -21.41 6.73
C LYS A 179 -5.44 -20.34 5.69
N ASP A 180 -5.12 -20.57 4.42
CA ASP A 180 -5.33 -19.64 3.30
C ASP A 180 -4.73 -18.24 3.52
N ARG A 181 -3.64 -18.13 4.28
CA ARG A 181 -2.94 -16.87 4.51
C ARG A 181 -1.77 -16.75 3.54
N THR A 182 -1.74 -15.64 2.81
CA THR A 182 -0.65 -15.31 1.90
C THR A 182 0.60 -14.90 2.67
N SER A 183 1.74 -15.47 2.28
CA SER A 183 3.06 -15.14 2.80
C SER A 183 4.08 -15.13 1.66
N TYR A 184 5.28 -14.63 1.90
CA TYR A 184 6.38 -14.72 0.94
C TYR A 184 6.96 -16.15 0.92
N SER A 185 7.40 -16.61 -0.25
CA SER A 185 8.15 -17.86 -0.38
C SER A 185 9.59 -17.74 0.14
N ASN A 186 10.26 -16.62 -0.16
CA ASN A 186 11.55 -16.24 0.41
C ASN A 186 11.48 -14.81 0.94
N PRO A 187 12.10 -14.50 2.10
CA PRO A 187 12.27 -13.11 2.52
C PRO A 187 13.27 -12.43 1.61
N CYS A 188 12.88 -11.29 1.02
CA CYS A 188 13.67 -10.57 0.01
C CYS A 188 13.88 -9.12 0.40
N ILE A 189 15.05 -8.59 0.02
CA ILE A 189 15.41 -7.18 0.08
C ILE A 189 16.00 -6.78 -1.26
N ILE A 190 15.49 -5.70 -1.84
CA ILE A 190 16.07 -5.04 -3.01
C ILE A 190 16.40 -3.61 -2.59
N ARG A 191 17.66 -3.19 -2.73
CA ARG A 191 18.08 -1.81 -2.53
C ARG A 191 18.47 -1.19 -3.85
N VAL A 192 18.00 0.03 -4.09
CA VAL A 192 18.29 0.82 -5.29
C VAL A 192 18.79 2.18 -4.84
N PHE A 193 19.93 2.61 -5.39
CA PHE A 193 20.56 3.91 -5.11
C PHE A 193 21.53 4.29 -6.23
N ARG A 194 21.88 5.56 -6.31
CA ARG A 194 22.82 6.08 -7.30
C ARG A 194 24.27 5.83 -6.91
N GLU A 195 25.12 5.60 -7.90
CA GLU A 195 26.55 5.35 -7.70
C GLU A 195 27.30 6.53 -7.08
N ASP A 196 26.97 7.76 -7.50
CA ASP A 196 27.54 9.00 -6.99
C ASP A 196 27.27 9.23 -5.49
N ASN A 197 26.21 8.63 -4.95
CA ASN A 197 25.86 8.70 -3.53
C ASN A 197 26.20 7.43 -2.73
N LYS A 198 26.83 6.45 -3.34
CA LYS A 198 27.11 5.15 -2.74
C LYS A 198 27.84 5.25 -1.39
N GLN A 199 28.97 5.99 -1.34
CA GLN A 199 29.76 6.11 -0.12
C GLN A 199 28.98 6.82 1.01
N HIS A 200 28.18 7.83 0.67
CA HIS A 200 27.35 8.54 1.61
C HIS A 200 26.29 7.63 2.22
N LEU A 201 25.61 6.85 1.38
CA LEU A 201 24.55 5.93 1.79
C LEU A 201 25.09 4.71 2.55
N GLU A 202 26.26 4.20 2.20
CA GLU A 202 26.91 3.11 2.90
C GLU A 202 27.27 3.49 4.35
N LYS A 203 27.64 4.75 4.61
CA LYS A 203 27.86 5.24 5.98
C LYS A 203 26.60 5.19 6.83
N PHE A 204 25.45 5.53 6.25
CA PHE A 204 24.17 5.40 6.96
C PHE A 204 23.80 3.94 7.21
N LEU A 205 23.95 3.08 6.21
CA LEU A 205 23.71 1.64 6.36
C LEU A 205 24.61 1.01 7.43
N ALA A 206 25.90 1.40 7.48
CA ALA A 206 26.84 0.87 8.47
C ALA A 206 26.56 1.32 9.90
N ASN A 207 26.10 2.57 10.08
CA ASN A 207 25.86 3.15 11.40
C ASN A 207 24.49 2.82 11.97
N ASP A 208 23.50 2.56 11.11
CA ASP A 208 22.09 2.46 11.49
C ASP A 208 21.55 1.04 11.66
N TYR A 209 22.38 0.02 11.45
CA TYR A 209 21.95 -1.37 11.68
C TYR A 209 21.42 -1.66 13.09
N LYS A 210 21.67 -0.75 14.04
CA LYS A 210 21.20 -0.89 15.42
C LYS A 210 19.81 -0.28 15.67
N ASN A 211 19.37 0.68 14.86
CA ASN A 211 18.09 1.40 15.02
C ASN A 211 17.29 1.45 13.72
N ASN A 212 16.55 0.39 13.42
CA ASN A 212 15.69 0.30 12.22
C ASN A 212 14.35 1.05 12.38
N ASN A 213 14.34 2.15 13.10
CA ASN A 213 13.13 2.90 13.37
C ASN A 213 12.91 3.98 12.30
N TYR A 214 11.65 4.37 12.11
CA TYR A 214 11.21 5.29 11.09
C TYR A 214 10.72 6.60 11.69
N ASP A 215 11.00 7.70 11.00
CA ASP A 215 10.51 9.04 11.33
C ASP A 215 9.05 9.20 10.87
N LEU A 216 8.70 8.57 9.75
CA LEU A 216 7.34 8.52 9.24
C LEU A 216 7.03 7.12 8.70
N ILE A 217 5.89 6.59 9.10
CA ILE A 217 5.32 5.37 8.52
C ILE A 217 3.96 5.72 7.92
N VAL A 218 3.71 5.31 6.70
CA VAL A 218 2.43 5.47 6.01
C VAL A 218 1.82 4.09 5.82
N ALA A 219 0.74 3.80 6.53
CA ALA A 219 -0.07 2.59 6.39
C ALA A 219 -1.36 2.92 5.62
N SER A 220 -1.22 3.00 4.29
CA SER A 220 -2.34 3.30 3.40
C SER A 220 -3.01 2.02 2.92
N GLN A 221 -4.21 1.75 3.39
CA GLN A 221 -4.98 0.54 3.05
C GLN A 221 -4.18 -0.76 3.34
N ALA A 222 -3.34 -0.74 4.37
CA ALA A 222 -2.39 -1.81 4.69
C ALA A 222 -3.06 -3.07 5.27
N TYR A 223 -4.37 -3.03 5.50
CA TYR A 223 -5.20 -4.14 5.99
C TYR A 223 -6.58 -4.12 5.33
N ARG A 224 -7.28 -5.25 5.43
CA ARG A 224 -8.64 -5.38 4.88
C ARG A 224 -9.63 -4.59 5.74
N ALA A 225 -10.51 -3.82 5.09
CA ALA A 225 -11.57 -3.05 5.76
C ALA A 225 -12.45 -3.95 6.65
N ALA A 226 -12.85 -5.11 6.14
CA ALA A 226 -13.70 -6.08 6.83
C ALA A 226 -13.03 -6.87 7.97
N SER A 227 -11.70 -6.73 8.18
CA SER A 227 -11.01 -7.41 9.29
C SER A 227 -11.41 -6.81 10.64
N SER A 228 -11.45 -7.64 11.70
CA SER A 228 -11.68 -7.15 13.06
C SER A 228 -10.58 -6.19 13.52
N VAL A 229 -10.90 -5.31 14.47
CA VAL A 229 -9.93 -4.38 15.08
C VAL A 229 -8.71 -5.12 15.60
N LYS A 230 -8.91 -6.21 16.31
CA LYS A 230 -7.82 -7.05 16.84
C LYS A 230 -6.86 -7.51 15.74
N VAL A 231 -7.38 -7.99 14.61
CA VAL A 231 -6.56 -8.46 13.47
C VAL A 231 -5.78 -7.30 12.84
N LYS A 232 -6.41 -6.13 12.68
CA LYS A 232 -5.76 -4.92 12.16
C LYS A 232 -4.60 -4.49 13.06
N VAL A 233 -4.84 -4.50 14.36
CA VAL A 233 -3.85 -4.08 15.35
C VAL A 233 -2.72 -5.11 15.50
N ASP A 234 -3.03 -6.38 15.71
CA ASP A 234 -2.01 -7.41 15.96
C ASP A 234 -1.07 -7.61 14.77
N ASN A 235 -1.60 -7.56 13.54
CA ASN A 235 -0.83 -7.92 12.36
C ASN A 235 -0.21 -6.72 11.63
N VAL A 236 -0.71 -5.51 11.84
CA VAL A 236 -0.27 -4.33 11.09
C VAL A 236 0.10 -3.16 12.01
N ILE A 237 -0.87 -2.57 12.70
CA ILE A 237 -0.68 -1.30 13.42
C ILE A 237 0.33 -1.46 14.57
N GLY A 238 0.15 -2.46 15.42
CA GLY A 238 1.06 -2.72 16.55
C GLY A 238 2.50 -3.01 16.11
N PRO A 239 2.75 -3.91 15.15
CA PRO A 239 4.07 -4.08 14.56
C PRO A 239 4.69 -2.77 14.04
N LEU A 240 3.91 -1.94 13.32
CA LEU A 240 4.40 -0.67 12.77
C LEU A 240 4.68 0.38 13.86
N MET A 241 3.86 0.44 14.91
CA MET A 241 4.10 1.34 16.05
C MET A 241 5.46 1.08 16.72
N ARG A 242 5.86 -0.19 16.86
CA ARG A 242 7.16 -0.56 17.44
C ARG A 242 8.36 -0.08 16.63
N LEU A 243 8.16 0.17 15.33
CA LEU A 243 9.20 0.64 14.41
C LEU A 243 9.34 2.18 14.36
N LEU A 244 8.59 2.91 15.18
CA LEU A 244 8.70 4.37 15.21
C LEU A 244 9.94 4.83 16.00
N ASN A 245 10.66 5.82 15.47
CA ASN A 245 11.59 6.63 16.21
C ASN A 245 10.87 7.40 17.33
N LYS A 246 11.62 7.90 18.32
CA LYS A 246 11.08 8.92 19.22
C LYS A 246 10.64 10.12 18.38
N SER A 247 9.44 10.64 18.65
CA SER A 247 8.73 11.64 17.85
C SER A 247 8.35 11.19 16.44
N GLY A 248 8.63 9.94 16.07
CA GLY A 248 8.20 9.35 14.80
C GLY A 248 6.69 9.18 14.76
N LYS A 249 6.13 9.22 13.55
CA LYS A 249 4.69 9.24 13.31
C LYS A 249 4.26 8.09 12.39
N LEU A 250 3.22 7.37 12.78
CA LEU A 250 2.50 6.41 11.92
C LEU A 250 1.20 7.06 11.47
N LEU A 251 1.01 7.20 10.18
CA LEU A 251 -0.25 7.59 9.55
C LEU A 251 -0.99 6.34 9.12
N VAL A 252 -2.20 6.17 9.61
CA VAL A 252 -3.07 5.06 9.24
C VAL A 252 -4.26 5.61 8.48
N THR A 253 -4.48 5.10 7.26
CA THR A 253 -5.68 5.42 6.50
C THR A 253 -6.32 4.17 5.93
N HIS A 254 -7.65 4.11 6.03
CA HIS A 254 -8.45 3.01 5.51
C HIS A 254 -9.81 3.48 5.02
N THR A 255 -10.43 2.67 4.18
CA THR A 255 -11.77 2.94 3.68
C THR A 255 -12.81 2.67 4.76
N SER A 256 -13.71 3.63 4.96
CA SER A 256 -14.93 3.53 5.78
C SER A 256 -16.21 3.49 4.93
N GLY A 257 -16.06 3.47 3.60
CA GLY A 257 -17.12 3.33 2.61
C GLY A 257 -17.81 4.63 2.25
N GLY A 258 -18.37 5.33 3.22
CA GLY A 258 -19.24 6.49 3.02
C GLY A 258 -20.70 6.09 2.73
N GLU A 259 -21.60 7.04 2.91
CA GLU A 259 -23.06 6.81 2.86
C GLU A 259 -23.53 6.20 1.54
N SER A 260 -23.07 6.76 0.41
CA SER A 260 -23.46 6.27 -0.92
C SER A 260 -23.05 4.82 -1.15
N ILE A 261 -21.82 4.47 -0.76
CA ILE A 261 -21.27 3.12 -0.93
C ILE A 261 -21.97 2.13 0.00
N GLN A 262 -22.15 2.50 1.27
CA GLN A 262 -22.84 1.65 2.24
C GLN A 262 -24.29 1.39 1.83
N LYS A 263 -25.00 2.40 1.31
CA LYS A 263 -26.38 2.24 0.82
C LYS A 263 -26.45 1.24 -0.34
N ILE A 264 -25.53 1.33 -1.32
CA ILE A 264 -25.47 0.42 -2.46
C ILE A 264 -25.12 -1.00 -1.99
N LEU A 265 -24.14 -1.15 -1.10
CA LEU A 265 -23.75 -2.46 -0.57
C LEU A 265 -24.82 -3.09 0.29
N LYS A 266 -25.55 -2.32 1.12
CA LYS A 266 -26.69 -2.82 1.90
C LYS A 266 -27.87 -3.26 1.02
N LEU A 267 -28.10 -2.58 -0.10
CA LEU A 267 -29.11 -3.03 -1.07
C LEU A 267 -28.77 -4.40 -1.66
N ALA A 268 -27.48 -4.60 -1.97
CA ALA A 268 -27.00 -5.84 -2.60
C ALA A 268 -26.77 -6.98 -1.59
N PHE A 269 -26.36 -6.66 -0.36
CA PHE A 269 -25.89 -7.63 0.64
C PHE A 269 -26.44 -7.28 2.04
N LYS A 270 -27.75 -7.45 2.21
CA LYS A 270 -28.53 -6.98 3.36
C LYS A 270 -27.92 -7.29 4.73
N ASP A 271 -27.31 -8.48 4.88
CA ASP A 271 -26.85 -9.00 6.17
C ASP A 271 -25.32 -8.87 6.33
N LYS A 272 -24.66 -8.10 5.47
CA LYS A 272 -23.19 -7.98 5.49
C LYS A 272 -22.73 -6.54 5.67
N GLU A 273 -21.88 -6.35 6.64
CA GLU A 273 -21.22 -5.08 6.88
C GLU A 273 -19.82 -5.11 6.28
N ALA A 274 -19.62 -4.30 5.23
CA ALA A 274 -18.33 -4.22 4.54
C ALA A 274 -17.28 -3.44 5.35
N PHE A 275 -17.72 -2.50 6.20
CA PHE A 275 -16.87 -1.60 6.98
C PHE A 275 -17.22 -1.65 8.47
N PRO A 276 -16.98 -2.78 9.16
CA PRO A 276 -17.48 -3.02 10.51
C PRO A 276 -16.75 -2.22 11.60
N ASN A 277 -15.63 -1.56 11.27
CA ASN A 277 -14.83 -0.86 12.26
C ASN A 277 -14.38 0.51 11.75
N THR A 278 -14.49 1.51 12.60
CA THR A 278 -14.04 2.88 12.38
C THR A 278 -12.59 3.08 12.88
N ALA A 279 -12.00 4.22 12.53
CA ALA A 279 -10.72 4.62 13.11
C ALA A 279 -10.82 4.85 14.64
N LYS A 280 -11.99 5.26 15.12
CA LYS A 280 -12.27 5.43 16.55
C LYS A 280 -12.18 4.10 17.29
N ASP A 281 -12.81 3.04 16.77
CA ASP A 281 -12.77 1.69 17.37
C ASP A 281 -11.33 1.15 17.46
N ILE A 282 -10.50 1.45 16.45
CA ILE A 282 -9.10 1.07 16.45
C ILE A 282 -8.32 1.81 17.55
N ILE A 283 -8.54 3.12 17.68
CA ILE A 283 -7.86 3.94 18.69
C ILE A 283 -8.28 3.53 20.10
N GLU A 284 -9.58 3.33 20.37
CA GLU A 284 -10.08 2.83 21.65
C GLU A 284 -9.47 1.48 22.00
N PHE A 285 -9.45 0.55 21.07
CA PHE A 285 -8.80 -0.75 21.28
C PHE A 285 -7.31 -0.62 21.61
N LEU A 286 -6.58 0.30 20.96
CA LEU A 286 -5.16 0.55 21.25
C LEU A 286 -4.94 1.18 22.61
N GLN A 287 -5.86 2.02 23.08
CA GLN A 287 -5.81 2.66 24.40
C GLN A 287 -6.11 1.68 25.53
N ASP A 288 -7.10 0.81 25.33
CA ASP A 288 -7.51 -0.21 26.31
C ASP A 288 -6.55 -1.40 26.39
N ASN A 289 -5.86 -1.69 25.29
CA ASN A 289 -4.89 -2.78 25.16
C ASN A 289 -3.52 -2.23 24.80
N PRO A 290 -2.80 -1.62 25.74
CA PRO A 290 -1.52 -0.98 25.44
C PRO A 290 -0.52 -1.99 24.89
N PHE A 291 -0.18 -1.81 23.62
CA PHE A 291 0.90 -2.53 22.94
C PHE A 291 2.26 -2.10 23.50
N GLY A 292 2.50 -2.43 24.79
CA GLY A 292 3.66 -2.04 25.57
C GLY A 292 3.55 -0.61 26.12
N GLU A 293 3.63 -0.51 27.41
CA GLU A 293 3.71 0.70 28.26
C GLU A 293 2.78 1.87 27.93
N ASN A 294 1.80 2.09 28.78
CA ASN A 294 0.93 3.25 28.80
C ASN A 294 1.77 4.56 28.67
N ASN A 295 1.27 5.52 27.89
CA ASN A 295 1.87 6.83 27.63
C ASN A 295 3.07 6.90 26.69
N LYS A 296 3.37 5.85 25.93
CA LYS A 296 4.40 5.93 24.87
C LYS A 296 3.89 6.55 23.57
N TYR A 297 2.58 6.60 23.36
CA TYR A 297 1.99 7.01 22.08
C TYR A 297 0.84 8.00 22.28
N ASN A 298 0.83 9.02 21.44
CA ASN A 298 -0.29 9.95 21.30
C ASN A 298 -1.06 9.63 20.02
N PHE A 299 -2.40 9.72 20.10
CA PHE A 299 -3.31 9.45 19.00
C PHE A 299 -4.01 10.76 18.58
N SER A 300 -4.05 11.04 17.27
CA SER A 300 -4.85 12.16 16.78
C SER A 300 -6.33 11.78 16.73
N LYS A 301 -7.21 12.78 16.72
CA LYS A 301 -8.60 12.55 16.34
C LYS A 301 -8.68 12.05 14.89
N PRO A 302 -9.54 11.06 14.59
CA PRO A 302 -9.79 10.63 13.22
C PRO A 302 -10.37 11.77 12.39
N LEU A 303 -9.96 11.83 11.12
CA LEU A 303 -10.48 12.77 10.13
C LEU A 303 -11.04 11.99 8.95
N ASN A 304 -12.24 12.32 8.55
CA ASN A 304 -12.84 11.82 7.32
C ASN A 304 -12.32 12.62 6.13
N TYR A 305 -12.07 11.93 5.02
CA TYR A 305 -11.82 12.56 3.74
C TYR A 305 -12.46 11.75 2.61
N TYR A 306 -12.70 12.42 1.49
CA TYR A 306 -13.53 11.90 0.44
C TYR A 306 -12.81 11.91 -0.90
N PHE A 307 -13.16 10.95 -1.74
CA PHE A 307 -12.75 10.91 -3.13
C PHE A 307 -13.90 10.38 -4.00
N LYS A 308 -13.79 10.55 -5.30
CA LYS A 308 -14.85 10.28 -6.25
C LYS A 308 -14.31 9.52 -7.44
N PHE A 309 -15.19 8.98 -8.25
CA PHE A 309 -14.81 8.57 -9.59
C PHE A 309 -14.26 9.79 -10.36
N LYS A 310 -13.20 9.59 -11.12
CA LYS A 310 -12.70 10.61 -12.03
C LYS A 310 -13.78 10.92 -13.07
N LYS A 311 -13.93 12.18 -13.43
CA LYS A 311 -14.81 12.56 -14.52
C LYS A 311 -14.25 12.00 -15.83
N ALA A 312 -15.12 11.42 -16.65
CA ALA A 312 -14.76 11.16 -18.03
C ALA A 312 -14.51 12.52 -18.74
N PRO A 313 -13.49 12.64 -19.59
CA PRO A 313 -13.14 13.90 -20.23
C PRO A 313 -14.22 14.46 -21.14
N ASP A 314 -15.14 13.61 -21.65
CA ASP A 314 -16.18 14.02 -22.58
C ASP A 314 -17.41 13.10 -22.57
N GLN A 315 -18.58 13.60 -22.98
CA GLN A 315 -19.84 12.84 -23.04
C GLN A 315 -19.79 11.70 -24.08
N THR A 316 -19.00 11.85 -25.13
CA THR A 316 -18.78 10.81 -26.15
C THR A 316 -18.14 9.53 -25.58
N VAL A 317 -17.40 9.66 -24.49
CA VAL A 317 -16.82 8.53 -23.79
C VAL A 317 -17.90 7.76 -23.00
N THR A 318 -19.05 8.36 -22.74
CA THR A 318 -20.18 7.70 -22.06
C THR A 318 -20.79 6.62 -22.95
N GLU A 319 -20.74 6.77 -24.28
CA GLU A 319 -21.19 5.74 -25.24
C GLU A 319 -20.20 4.58 -25.34
N LEU A 320 -18.91 4.86 -25.34
CA LEU A 320 -17.84 3.85 -25.25
C LEU A 320 -17.81 3.12 -23.89
N PHE A 321 -18.20 3.82 -22.83
CA PHE A 321 -18.39 3.28 -21.49
C PHE A 321 -19.88 3.08 -21.16
N GLY A 322 -20.68 2.62 -22.12
CA GLY A 322 -22.07 2.15 -21.87
C GLY A 322 -22.17 1.13 -20.75
N HIS A 323 -21.01 0.66 -20.27
CA HIS A 323 -20.78 -0.15 -19.08
C HIS A 323 -20.39 0.66 -17.84
N ASN A 324 -20.59 1.99 -17.83
CA ASN A 324 -20.14 2.85 -16.69
C ASN A 324 -20.73 2.38 -15.34
N ALA A 325 -21.97 1.91 -15.34
CA ALA A 325 -22.61 1.34 -14.13
C ALA A 325 -21.92 0.05 -13.70
N ASP A 326 -21.56 -0.83 -14.62
CA ASP A 326 -20.90 -2.10 -14.33
C ASP A 326 -19.47 -1.89 -13.84
N ALA A 327 -18.73 -0.95 -14.45
CA ALA A 327 -17.39 -0.56 -13.99
C ALA A 327 -17.45 0.09 -12.60
N ARG A 328 -18.40 0.97 -12.33
CA ARG A 328 -18.62 1.56 -11.01
C ARG A 328 -18.99 0.49 -9.99
N TRP A 329 -19.85 -0.44 -10.37
CA TRP A 329 -20.22 -1.57 -9.52
C TRP A 329 -19.02 -2.44 -9.16
N ALA A 330 -18.20 -2.83 -10.13
CA ALA A 330 -16.98 -3.58 -9.89
C ALA A 330 -16.03 -2.89 -8.91
N ASN A 331 -15.88 -1.55 -9.02
CA ASN A 331 -15.07 -0.76 -8.10
C ASN A 331 -15.67 -0.69 -6.68
N ILE A 332 -17.00 -0.62 -6.55
CA ILE A 332 -17.69 -0.66 -5.25
C ILE A 332 -17.51 -2.02 -4.58
N LEU A 333 -17.67 -3.11 -5.34
CA LEU A 333 -17.42 -4.46 -4.85
C LEU A 333 -15.96 -4.65 -4.41
N TYR A 334 -15.02 -4.10 -5.17
CA TYR A 334 -13.60 -4.14 -4.82
C TYR A 334 -13.35 -3.50 -3.44
N VAL A 335 -13.87 -2.30 -3.22
CA VAL A 335 -13.72 -1.57 -1.96
C VAL A 335 -14.42 -2.27 -0.80
N GLY A 336 -15.61 -2.84 -1.03
CA GLY A 336 -16.38 -3.59 -0.04
C GLY A 336 -15.72 -4.89 0.41
N GLN A 337 -14.77 -5.42 -0.35
CA GLN A 337 -14.00 -6.64 -0.03
C GLN A 337 -14.86 -7.84 0.38
N LEU A 338 -15.99 -8.01 -0.30
CA LEU A 338 -16.96 -9.07 -0.04
C LEU A 338 -16.44 -10.44 -0.49
N ALA A 339 -17.05 -11.52 0.01
CA ALA A 339 -16.65 -12.85 -0.39
C ALA A 339 -17.12 -13.16 -1.82
N GLU A 340 -16.33 -13.93 -2.56
CA GLU A 340 -16.61 -14.31 -3.95
C GLU A 340 -18.00 -14.95 -4.10
N LYS A 341 -18.38 -15.83 -3.15
CA LYS A 341 -19.70 -16.47 -3.15
C LYS A 341 -20.85 -15.47 -3.13
N ASP A 342 -20.73 -14.42 -2.31
CA ASP A 342 -21.77 -13.41 -2.17
C ASP A 342 -21.94 -12.61 -3.47
N ILE A 343 -20.83 -12.36 -4.16
CA ILE A 343 -20.82 -11.67 -5.45
C ILE A 343 -21.46 -12.55 -6.52
N GLN A 344 -21.15 -13.85 -6.56
CA GLN A 344 -21.77 -14.81 -7.49
C GLN A 344 -23.27 -14.96 -7.25
N ASP A 345 -23.71 -15.04 -5.99
CA ASP A 345 -25.13 -15.11 -5.64
C ASP A 345 -25.89 -13.86 -6.12
N LEU A 346 -25.29 -12.68 -6.01
CA LEU A 346 -25.85 -11.44 -6.55
C LEU A 346 -25.89 -11.44 -8.08
N GLU A 347 -24.81 -11.84 -8.76
CA GLU A 347 -24.72 -11.86 -10.22
C GLU A 347 -25.76 -12.81 -10.84
N ASN A 348 -26.12 -13.88 -10.15
CA ASN A 348 -27.17 -14.81 -10.52
C ASN A 348 -28.60 -14.27 -10.28
N ASN A 349 -28.75 -13.20 -9.49
CA ASN A 349 -30.03 -12.56 -9.21
C ASN A 349 -30.25 -11.35 -10.12
N SER A 350 -30.81 -11.58 -11.31
CA SER A 350 -31.02 -10.54 -12.33
C SER A 350 -31.87 -9.34 -11.84
N ARG A 351 -32.89 -9.60 -11.00
CA ARG A 351 -33.74 -8.53 -10.44
C ARG A 351 -32.94 -7.61 -9.52
N LEU A 352 -32.17 -8.19 -8.61
CA LEU A 352 -31.36 -7.43 -7.64
C LEU A 352 -30.23 -6.69 -8.35
N ARG A 353 -29.55 -7.34 -9.30
CA ARG A 353 -28.52 -6.71 -10.14
C ARG A 353 -29.07 -5.49 -10.89
N ASN A 354 -30.25 -5.60 -11.52
CA ASN A 354 -30.87 -4.47 -12.20
C ASN A 354 -31.27 -3.34 -11.25
N GLN A 355 -31.70 -3.66 -10.02
CA GLN A 355 -32.01 -2.67 -9.01
C GLN A 355 -30.73 -1.91 -8.55
N VAL A 356 -29.64 -2.62 -8.29
CA VAL A 356 -28.32 -2.03 -7.97
C VAL A 356 -27.84 -1.14 -9.11
N ARG A 357 -27.92 -1.61 -10.36
CA ARG A 357 -27.55 -0.84 -11.55
C ARG A 357 -28.33 0.47 -11.65
N LYS A 358 -29.65 0.44 -11.54
CA LYS A 358 -30.49 1.64 -11.53
C LYS A 358 -30.14 2.60 -10.40
N THR A 359 -29.81 2.07 -9.21
CA THR A 359 -29.37 2.88 -8.07
C THR A 359 -28.05 3.59 -8.37
N ILE A 360 -27.09 2.90 -8.98
CA ILE A 360 -25.80 3.49 -9.39
C ILE A 360 -25.99 4.57 -10.46
N GLU A 361 -26.83 4.30 -11.47
CA GLU A 361 -27.14 5.24 -12.56
C GLU A 361 -27.87 6.48 -12.04
N GLY A 362 -28.81 6.32 -11.11
CA GLY A 362 -29.57 7.40 -10.49
C GLY A 362 -28.82 8.15 -9.38
N SER A 363 -27.68 7.66 -8.90
CA SER A 363 -26.98 8.20 -7.74
C SER A 363 -26.09 9.42 -8.05
N GLY A 364 -26.19 10.05 -9.20
CA GLY A 364 -25.41 11.24 -9.54
C GLY A 364 -23.90 11.03 -9.28
N GLN A 365 -23.36 11.69 -8.28
CA GLN A 365 -21.93 11.58 -7.92
C GLN A 365 -21.72 10.65 -6.72
N ILE A 366 -21.27 9.41 -6.98
CA ILE A 366 -20.90 8.46 -5.93
C ILE A 366 -19.60 8.93 -5.27
N GLN A 367 -19.63 9.01 -3.94
CA GLN A 367 -18.52 9.45 -3.12
C GLN A 367 -18.06 8.32 -2.19
N PHE A 368 -16.75 8.05 -2.20
CA PHE A 368 -16.09 7.17 -1.25
C PHE A 368 -15.61 7.96 -0.06
N GLN A 369 -15.59 7.33 1.10
CA GLN A 369 -15.05 7.90 2.33
C GLN A 369 -13.93 7.02 2.85
N ASN A 370 -12.83 7.68 3.21
CA ASN A 370 -11.74 7.11 3.99
C ASN A 370 -11.63 7.86 5.31
N GLU A 371 -11.05 7.19 6.29
CA GLU A 371 -10.61 7.77 7.55
C GLU A 371 -9.08 7.81 7.61
N ILE A 372 -8.54 8.83 8.29
CA ILE A 372 -7.13 8.94 8.59
C ILE A 372 -6.93 9.36 10.04
N PHE A 373 -5.97 8.75 10.72
CA PHE A 373 -5.48 9.17 12.02
C PHE A 373 -3.97 8.96 12.13
N SER A 374 -3.34 9.61 13.11
CA SER A 374 -1.93 9.45 13.36
C SER A 374 -1.64 8.93 14.76
N ILE A 375 -0.57 8.17 14.87
CA ILE A 375 0.00 7.68 16.12
C ILE A 375 1.42 8.22 16.21
N THR A 376 1.72 8.98 17.25
CA THR A 376 3.05 9.57 17.47
C THR A 376 3.70 8.94 18.68
N LYS A 377 4.93 8.44 18.52
CA LYS A 377 5.72 7.92 19.66
C LYS A 377 6.31 9.07 20.46
N VAL A 378 6.01 9.11 21.75
CA VAL A 378 6.43 10.23 22.63
C VAL A 378 7.75 9.93 23.33
N ARG A 379 8.00 8.67 23.71
CA ARG A 379 9.19 8.23 24.47
C ARG A 379 9.88 7.05 23.80
#